data_e142516473923f4cb13b20714ebb9cc2
#
_entry.id   e142516473923f4cb13b20714ebb9cc2
#
_cell.length_a   1.000
_cell.length_b   1.000
_cell.length_c   1.000
_cell.angle_alpha   90.00
_cell.angle_beta   90.00
_cell.angle_gamma   90.00
#
_symmetry.space_group_name_H-M   'P 1'
#
loop_
_entity.id
_entity.type
_entity.pdbx_description
1 polymer ?
#
loop_
_entity_poly.entity_id
_entity_poly.type
_entity_poly.pdbx_seq_one_letter_code
_entity_poly.pdbx_strand_id
1 'polypeptide(L)'
;MSEGFKIDIVNPEKSFLSKENVSEVVVPAYEGEMGILKDHIPIISFLKPGIIKVISSSEEHNFYVEDGIVEFKDNTLSILTSSIFDIKNANKKYVSDEIQEAEKELNKDDLNDQKRFLLNHKVEILKSISIN
;
A
#
# COMPACT_ATOMS: atom_id res chain seq x y z
N MET A 1 19.50 15.21 -15.56
CA MET A 1 18.89 15.78 -14.35
C MET A 1 17.64 15.00 -13.99
N SER A 2 17.55 14.63 -12.74
CA SER A 2 16.37 13.88 -12.29
C SER A 2 15.15 14.79 -12.19
N GLU A 3 14.05 14.38 -12.79
CA GLU A 3 12.80 15.12 -12.72
C GLU A 3 11.84 14.51 -11.72
N GLY A 4 12.26 13.48 -11.01
CA GLY A 4 11.44 12.79 -10.06
C GLY A 4 12.13 12.59 -8.73
N PHE A 5 11.56 11.72 -7.95
CA PHE A 5 12.11 11.37 -6.65
C PHE A 5 12.31 9.85 -6.58
N LYS A 6 12.88 9.41 -5.47
CA LYS A 6 13.19 7.99 -5.26
C LYS A 6 12.14 7.34 -4.38
N ILE A 7 11.78 6.10 -4.68
CA ILE A 7 10.95 5.29 -3.80
C ILE A 7 11.71 4.03 -3.40
N ASP A 8 11.67 3.72 -2.11
CA ASP A 8 12.18 2.45 -1.56
C ASP A 8 11.07 1.80 -0.77
N ILE A 9 10.68 0.61 -1.17
CA ILE A 9 9.73 -0.19 -0.40
C ILE A 9 10.49 -1.39 0.13
N VAL A 10 10.52 -1.53 1.45
CA VAL A 10 11.25 -2.63 2.10
C VAL A 10 10.32 -3.38 3.03
N ASN A 11 10.52 -4.68 3.12
CA ASN A 11 9.95 -5.48 4.19
C ASN A 11 11.10 -5.87 5.13
N PRO A 12 10.82 -6.47 6.29
CA PRO A 12 11.88 -6.74 7.27
C PRO A 12 13.04 -7.58 6.76
N GLU A 13 12.85 -8.32 5.69
CA GLU A 13 13.88 -9.26 5.22
C GLU A 13 14.62 -8.78 3.98
N LYS A 14 14.00 -7.90 3.16
CA LYS A 14 14.62 -7.53 1.89
C LYS A 14 13.99 -6.28 1.30
N SER A 15 14.66 -5.71 0.30
CA SER A 15 14.08 -4.66 -0.53
C SER A 15 13.01 -5.27 -1.43
N PHE A 16 11.83 -4.70 -1.45
CA PHE A 16 10.75 -5.11 -2.34
C PHE A 16 10.81 -4.33 -3.65
N LEU A 17 11.05 -3.03 -3.57
CA LEU A 17 11.14 -2.16 -4.74
C LEU A 17 12.09 -1.01 -4.43
N SER A 18 12.96 -0.69 -5.37
CA SER A 18 13.78 0.51 -5.31
C SER A 18 13.80 1.12 -6.71
N LYS A 19 13.33 2.35 -6.82
CA LYS A 19 13.18 2.98 -8.13
C LYS A 19 13.41 4.47 -8.04
N GLU A 20 14.14 5.00 -9.02
CA GLU A 20 14.39 6.42 -9.11
C GLU A 20 13.53 7.05 -10.21
N ASN A 21 13.50 8.37 -10.25
CA ASN A 21 12.76 9.15 -11.25
C ASN A 21 11.26 8.84 -11.23
N VAL A 22 10.71 8.66 -10.04
CA VAL A 22 9.28 8.48 -9.86
C VAL A 22 8.61 9.85 -9.91
N SER A 23 7.51 9.96 -10.65
CA SER A 23 6.83 11.24 -10.80
C SER A 23 5.75 11.45 -9.73
N GLU A 24 5.08 10.38 -9.31
CA GLU A 24 4.03 10.46 -8.30
C GLU A 24 3.84 9.12 -7.64
N VAL A 25 3.56 9.14 -6.33
CA VAL A 25 3.12 7.94 -5.62
C VAL A 25 1.87 8.31 -4.83
N VAL A 26 0.83 7.47 -4.92
CA VAL A 26 -0.36 7.61 -4.09
C VAL A 26 -0.32 6.49 -3.06
N VAL A 27 -0.48 6.84 -1.79
CA VAL A 27 -0.45 5.87 -0.70
C VAL A 27 -1.74 5.91 0.11
N PRO A 28 -2.20 4.75 0.63
CA PRO A 28 -3.39 4.70 1.47
C PRO A 28 -3.05 5.00 2.93
N ALA A 29 -2.87 6.29 3.22
CA ALA A 29 -2.55 6.71 4.58
C ALA A 29 -3.81 6.63 5.45
N TYR A 30 -3.60 6.54 6.78
CA TYR A 30 -4.72 6.43 7.72
C TYR A 30 -5.72 7.58 7.58
N GLU A 31 -5.21 8.77 7.28
CA GLU A 31 -6.05 9.98 7.13
C GLU A 31 -6.80 10.01 5.80
N GLY A 32 -6.43 9.16 4.86
CA GLY A 32 -6.97 9.14 3.51
C GLY A 32 -5.87 8.97 2.49
N GLU A 33 -6.25 8.84 1.23
CA GLU A 33 -5.25 8.72 0.16
C GLU A 33 -4.41 9.99 0.10
N MET A 34 -3.11 9.80 -0.08
CA MET A 34 -2.16 10.92 -0.13
C MET A 34 -1.30 10.78 -1.38
N GLY A 35 -1.31 11.80 -2.22
CA GLY A 35 -0.44 11.87 -3.39
C GLY A 35 0.85 12.57 -3.05
N ILE A 36 1.97 11.98 -3.45
CA ILE A 36 3.29 12.51 -3.17
C ILE A 36 3.99 12.81 -4.49
N LEU A 37 4.41 14.06 -4.63
CA LEU A 37 5.14 14.54 -5.79
C LEU A 37 6.54 14.97 -5.36
N LYS A 38 7.39 15.22 -6.34
CA LYS A 38 8.73 15.74 -6.06
C LYS A 38 8.62 17.01 -5.20
N ASP A 39 9.53 17.14 -4.27
CA ASP A 39 9.63 18.28 -3.35
C ASP A 39 8.48 18.41 -2.37
N HIS A 40 7.68 17.34 -2.22
CA HIS A 40 6.66 17.29 -1.18
C HIS A 40 7.30 17.53 0.19
N ILE A 41 6.55 18.18 1.08
CA ILE A 41 7.05 18.43 2.43
C ILE A 41 7.32 17.10 3.16
N PRO A 42 8.27 17.09 4.09
CA PRO A 42 8.53 15.87 4.86
C PRO A 42 7.30 15.43 5.61
N ILE A 43 7.03 14.12 5.56
CA ILE A 43 5.91 13.51 6.27
C ILE A 43 6.32 12.17 6.82
N ILE A 44 5.57 11.73 7.83
CA ILE A 44 5.59 10.34 8.30
C ILE A 44 4.14 9.99 8.64
N SER A 45 3.70 8.81 8.20
CA SER A 45 2.32 8.38 8.43
C SER A 45 2.23 6.87 8.44
N PHE A 46 1.10 6.36 8.92
CA PHE A 46 0.82 4.94 8.90
C PHE A 46 -0.09 4.61 7.74
N LEU A 47 0.06 3.38 7.22
CA LEU A 47 -0.75 2.89 6.11
C LEU A 47 -1.85 1.97 6.63
N LYS A 48 -2.98 1.99 5.93
CA LYS A 48 -4.10 1.06 6.14
C LYS A 48 -4.24 0.21 4.88
N PRO A 49 -5.05 -0.85 4.91
CA PRO A 49 -5.24 -1.66 3.69
C PRO A 49 -5.63 -0.80 2.50
N GLY A 50 -4.92 -0.99 1.40
CA GLY A 50 -5.19 -0.20 0.20
C GLY A 50 -4.17 -0.44 -0.88
N ILE A 51 -4.22 0.42 -1.89
CA ILE A 51 -3.38 0.30 -3.07
C ILE A 51 -2.34 1.42 -3.07
N ILE A 52 -1.07 1.04 -3.22
CA ILE A 52 0.00 1.99 -3.49
C ILE A 52 0.14 2.07 -5.00
N LYS A 53 0.04 3.28 -5.54
CA LYS A 53 0.18 3.51 -6.96
C LYS A 53 1.48 4.26 -7.22
N VAL A 54 2.37 3.67 -8.01
CA VAL A 54 3.66 4.28 -8.36
C VAL A 54 3.64 4.64 -9.83
N ILE A 55 3.81 5.93 -10.13
CA ILE A 55 3.78 6.43 -11.50
C ILE A 55 5.16 6.94 -11.86
N SER A 56 5.71 6.42 -12.97
CA SER A 56 7.04 6.74 -13.44
C SER A 56 7.01 6.78 -14.96
N SER A 57 7.31 7.95 -15.54
CA SER A 57 7.18 8.17 -16.97
C SER A 57 5.75 7.87 -17.41
N SER A 58 5.57 6.93 -18.34
CA SER A 58 4.24 6.53 -18.78
C SER A 58 3.78 5.22 -18.13
N GLU A 59 4.52 4.73 -17.14
CA GLU A 59 4.20 3.46 -16.50
C GLU A 59 3.53 3.67 -15.15
N GLU A 60 2.60 2.78 -14.82
CA GLU A 60 1.93 2.78 -13.53
C GLU A 60 2.04 1.38 -12.94
N HIS A 61 2.52 1.30 -11.71
CA HIS A 61 2.62 0.04 -10.98
C HIS A 61 1.75 0.13 -9.73
N ASN A 62 0.99 -0.91 -9.48
CA ASN A 62 0.05 -0.95 -8.36
C ASN A 62 0.38 -2.11 -7.44
N PHE A 63 0.41 -1.82 -6.14
CA PHE A 63 0.72 -2.81 -5.12
C PHE A 63 -0.36 -2.77 -4.05
N TYR A 64 -0.78 -3.94 -3.59
CA TYR A 64 -1.64 -4.01 -2.42
C TYR A 64 -0.77 -4.01 -1.17
N VAL A 65 -1.12 -3.18 -0.20
CA VAL A 65 -0.46 -3.14 1.09
C VAL A 65 -1.51 -3.29 2.18
N GLU A 66 -1.17 -3.99 3.25
CA GLU A 66 -2.10 -4.15 4.37
C GLU A 66 -1.85 -3.13 5.46
N ASP A 67 -0.60 -2.84 5.74
CA ASP A 67 -0.21 -1.87 6.76
C ASP A 67 1.22 -1.43 6.49
N GLY A 68 1.69 -0.50 7.28
CA GLY A 68 3.07 -0.08 7.17
C GLY A 68 3.27 1.35 7.63
N ILE A 69 4.49 1.81 7.43
CA ILE A 69 4.89 3.17 7.75
C ILE A 69 5.45 3.79 6.48
N VAL A 70 5.02 5.01 6.18
CA VAL A 70 5.51 5.76 5.04
C VAL A 70 6.20 7.03 5.54
N GLU A 71 7.36 7.32 4.98
CA GLU A 71 8.11 8.53 5.29
C GLU A 71 8.60 9.16 4.00
N PHE A 72 8.42 10.47 3.87
CA PHE A 72 9.00 11.21 2.76
C PHE A 72 9.94 12.27 3.31
N LYS A 73 11.17 12.28 2.82
CA LYS A 73 12.19 13.19 3.26
C LYS A 73 13.29 13.24 2.20
N ASP A 74 13.75 14.46 1.90
CA ASP A 74 14.85 14.66 0.94
C ASP A 74 14.59 13.96 -0.39
N ASN A 75 13.40 14.12 -0.91
CA ASN A 75 12.98 13.52 -2.19
C ASN A 75 13.18 12.01 -2.22
N THR A 76 13.00 11.35 -1.08
CA THR A 76 13.01 9.90 -0.98
C THR A 76 11.76 9.46 -0.20
N LEU A 77 10.97 8.61 -0.84
CA LEU A 77 9.79 8.01 -0.22
C LEU A 77 10.17 6.62 0.26
N SER A 78 10.11 6.41 1.56
CA SER A 78 10.44 5.12 2.17
C SER A 78 9.19 4.50 2.73
N ILE A 79 8.92 3.26 2.34
CA ILE A 79 7.76 2.52 2.84
C ILE A 79 8.27 1.23 3.46
N LEU A 80 7.93 1.02 4.73
CA LEU A 80 8.24 -0.22 5.44
C LEU A 80 6.95 -0.97 5.69
N THR A 81 6.86 -2.18 5.18
CA THR A 81 5.67 -3.02 5.35
C THR A 81 6.06 -4.49 5.32
N SER A 82 5.31 -5.32 6.02
CA SER A 82 5.51 -6.77 5.99
C SER A 82 4.50 -7.46 5.08
N SER A 83 3.51 -6.74 4.57
CA SER A 83 2.40 -7.33 3.81
C SER A 83 2.15 -6.52 2.55
N ILE A 84 2.82 -6.90 1.47
CA ILE A 84 2.69 -6.21 0.19
C ILE A 84 2.80 -7.22 -0.95
N PHE A 85 2.04 -7.02 -2.01
CA PHE A 85 2.21 -7.80 -3.24
C PHE A 85 1.89 -6.95 -4.46
N ASP A 86 2.51 -7.31 -5.58
CA ASP A 86 2.26 -6.67 -6.87
C ASP A 86 0.92 -7.17 -7.40
N ILE A 87 -0.01 -6.26 -7.65
CA ILE A 87 -1.37 -6.63 -8.10
C ILE A 87 -1.33 -7.34 -9.45
N LYS A 88 -0.41 -6.93 -10.32
CA LYS A 88 -0.29 -7.54 -11.64
C LYS A 88 0.03 -9.03 -11.57
N ASN A 89 0.77 -9.44 -10.54
CA ASN A 89 1.18 -10.82 -10.35
C ASN A 89 0.45 -11.50 -9.20
N ALA A 90 -0.69 -10.95 -8.80
CA ALA A 90 -1.41 -11.45 -7.64
C ALA A 90 -1.89 -12.89 -7.85
N ASN A 91 -1.71 -13.71 -6.83
CA ASN A 91 -2.20 -15.08 -6.81
C ASN A 91 -3.67 -15.05 -6.40
N LYS A 92 -4.55 -15.48 -7.30
CA LYS A 92 -6.01 -15.43 -7.06
C LYS A 92 -6.41 -16.23 -5.82
N LYS A 93 -5.78 -17.40 -5.62
CA LYS A 93 -6.09 -18.21 -4.46
C LYS A 93 -5.69 -17.50 -3.17
N TYR A 94 -4.52 -16.89 -3.15
CA TYR A 94 -4.05 -16.15 -1.98
C TYR A 94 -5.02 -15.02 -1.65
N VAL A 95 -5.43 -14.24 -2.65
CA VAL A 95 -6.36 -13.12 -2.45
C VAL A 95 -7.70 -13.64 -1.92
N SER A 96 -8.21 -14.73 -2.51
CA SER A 96 -9.47 -15.32 -2.07
C SER A 96 -9.38 -15.82 -0.62
N ASP A 97 -8.28 -16.46 -0.26
CA ASP A 97 -8.08 -16.96 1.10
C ASP A 97 -8.01 -15.81 2.10
N GLU A 98 -7.35 -14.71 1.72
CA GLU A 98 -7.26 -13.53 2.59
C GLU A 98 -8.62 -12.89 2.81
N ILE A 99 -9.46 -12.84 1.77
CA ILE A 99 -10.82 -12.33 1.89
C ILE A 99 -11.61 -13.18 2.87
N GLN A 100 -11.54 -14.51 2.71
CA GLN A 100 -12.27 -15.43 3.57
C GLN A 100 -11.82 -15.31 5.03
N GLU A 101 -10.52 -15.22 5.26
CA GLU A 101 -9.99 -15.04 6.62
C GLU A 101 -10.50 -13.75 7.26
N ALA A 102 -10.48 -12.66 6.49
CA ALA A 102 -10.95 -11.38 7.00
C ALA A 102 -12.45 -11.41 7.31
N GLU A 103 -13.23 -12.07 6.44
CA GLU A 103 -14.68 -12.20 6.66
C GLU A 103 -14.98 -13.05 7.89
N LYS A 104 -14.19 -14.08 8.14
CA LYS A 104 -14.29 -14.88 9.35
C LYS A 104 -14.03 -14.04 10.59
N GLU A 105 -12.97 -13.24 10.54
CA GLU A 105 -12.63 -12.35 11.64
C GLU A 105 -13.77 -11.37 11.93
N LEU A 106 -14.42 -10.87 10.89
CA LEU A 106 -15.53 -9.93 11.03
C LEU A 106 -16.73 -10.51 11.78
N ASN A 107 -16.85 -11.84 11.80
CA ASN A 107 -17.97 -12.51 12.49
C ASN A 107 -17.70 -12.73 13.99
N LYS A 108 -16.54 -12.35 14.49
CA LYS A 108 -16.23 -12.47 15.91
C LYS A 108 -16.92 -11.37 16.70
N ASP A 109 -17.36 -11.71 17.90
CA ASP A 109 -18.13 -10.79 18.72
C ASP A 109 -17.28 -9.76 19.47
N ASP A 110 -15.98 -10.00 19.59
CA ASP A 110 -15.10 -9.20 20.43
C ASP A 110 -14.29 -8.16 19.67
N LEU A 111 -14.67 -7.84 18.44
CA LEU A 111 -13.96 -6.84 17.65
C LEU A 111 -14.32 -5.43 18.09
N ASN A 112 -13.29 -4.59 18.29
CA ASN A 112 -13.53 -3.17 18.51
C ASN A 112 -13.81 -2.48 17.15
N ASP A 113 -14.26 -1.24 17.22
CA ASP A 113 -14.70 -0.51 16.03
C ASP A 113 -13.57 -0.28 15.04
N GLN A 114 -12.37 0.03 15.53
CA GLN A 114 -11.21 0.26 14.67
C GLN A 114 -10.84 -0.99 13.90
N LYS A 115 -10.79 -2.12 14.58
CA LYS A 115 -10.44 -3.38 13.94
C LYS A 115 -11.47 -3.79 12.90
N ARG A 116 -12.76 -3.59 13.24
CA ARG A 116 -13.85 -3.86 12.31
C ARG A 116 -13.75 -2.98 11.06
N PHE A 117 -13.44 -1.71 11.25
CA PHE A 117 -13.26 -0.78 10.13
C PHE A 117 -12.12 -1.25 9.20
N LEU A 118 -10.98 -1.62 9.78
CA LEU A 118 -9.84 -2.05 8.97
C LEU A 118 -10.12 -3.35 8.23
N LEU A 119 -10.80 -4.29 8.87
CA LEU A 119 -11.15 -5.56 8.22
C LEU A 119 -12.15 -5.37 7.09
N ASN A 120 -13.16 -4.53 7.30
CA ASN A 120 -14.12 -4.21 6.24
C ASN A 120 -13.42 -3.55 5.07
N HIS A 121 -12.52 -2.64 5.35
CA HIS A 121 -11.77 -1.94 4.31
C HIS A 121 -10.87 -2.90 3.53
N LYS A 122 -10.21 -3.81 4.25
CA LYS A 122 -9.36 -4.83 3.63
C LYS A 122 -10.18 -5.70 2.67
N VAL A 123 -11.34 -6.18 3.11
CA VAL A 123 -12.21 -7.01 2.28
C VAL A 123 -12.63 -6.25 1.03
N GLU A 124 -13.03 -4.99 1.19
CA GLU A 124 -13.45 -4.17 0.07
C GLU A 124 -12.35 -4.01 -0.98
N ILE A 125 -11.14 -3.68 -0.52
CA ILE A 125 -10.00 -3.50 -1.43
C ILE A 125 -9.63 -4.81 -2.11
N LEU A 126 -9.55 -5.90 -1.36
CA LEU A 126 -9.17 -7.20 -1.93
C LEU A 126 -10.19 -7.68 -2.95
N LYS A 127 -11.48 -7.45 -2.70
CA LYS A 127 -12.52 -7.80 -3.68
C LYS A 127 -12.38 -7.01 -4.96
N SER A 128 -11.95 -5.75 -4.88
CA SER A 128 -11.75 -4.93 -6.07
C SER A 128 -10.62 -5.48 -6.95
N ILE A 129 -9.62 -6.13 -6.33
CA ILE A 129 -8.50 -6.73 -7.04
C ILE A 129 -8.88 -8.07 -7.64
N SER A 130 -9.69 -8.85 -6.94
CA SER A 130 -9.96 -10.25 -7.30
C SER A 130 -10.91 -10.43 -8.48
N ILE A 131 -11.48 -9.36 -8.99
CA ILE A 131 -12.45 -9.41 -10.07
C ILE A 131 -11.83 -9.92 -11.37
N ASN A 132 -10.54 -9.71 -11.54
CA ASN A 132 -9.85 -10.15 -12.76
C ASN A 132 -9.07 -11.44 -12.52
#